data_d68ddb840779db7a47b965b699a1c7bd
#
_entry.id   d68ddb840779db7a47b965b699a1c7bd
#
_cell.length_a   1.000
_cell.length_b   1.000
_cell.length_c   1.000
_cell.angle_alpha   90.00
_cell.angle_beta   90.00
_cell.angle_gamma   90.00
#
_symmetry.space_group_name_H-M   'P 1'
#
loop_
_entity.id
_entity.type
_entity.pdbx_description
1 polymer ?
#
loop_
_entity_poly.entity_id
_entity_poly.type
_entity_poly.pdbx_seq_one_letter_code
_entity_poly.pdbx_strand_id
1 'polypeptide(L)'
;MTNCLPTKVFDCFYGQPGTGKSECAARLVEQLYHETGKKSRLVIGDGSLLTYQHLLDAGVAEAVSFQWRIWPLDTLQKLASGWWAKDPSDPNSELVPPTAEILQVGGYVFEGLSVAAAYIMGNIKGGLAWRAGQGEKLGQDSPIRVIEADMDPKTGQPILGSGPGTKFGGNPPAHYNIAQRNMVGIIQQSQGLPARMIVWTAHEAINDPERDALVKEQIVGPEVAGKALTANIQRVFQNTLHLQSVAKRVKVDDAFTGRRVDELDLDYRLYTRDHFNASGTLMVRYKGCTRGVAEDFPQFFPSAAPGQAVLDFYAVLATSRQAKQQALTTPTPRT
;
A
#
# COMPACT_ATOMS: atom_id res chain seq x y z
N MET A 1 -12.32 22.50 14.02
CA MET A 1 -12.11 21.06 13.74
C MET A 1 -11.09 20.54 14.73
N THR A 2 -11.38 19.47 15.44
CA THR A 2 -10.46 18.87 16.42
C THR A 2 -9.35 18.12 15.67
N ASN A 3 -8.10 18.30 16.11
CA ASN A 3 -6.97 17.52 15.59
C ASN A 3 -7.23 16.03 15.83
N CYS A 4 -7.46 15.26 14.79
CA CYS A 4 -7.74 13.84 14.92
C CYS A 4 -6.56 12.94 14.48
N LEU A 5 -5.60 13.49 13.71
CA LEU A 5 -4.47 12.68 13.25
C LEU A 5 -3.39 12.53 14.34
N PRO A 6 -2.83 11.32 14.50
CA PRO A 6 -1.68 11.08 15.37
C PRO A 6 -0.45 11.92 14.96
N THR A 7 0.53 12.00 15.85
CA THR A 7 1.81 12.68 15.58
C THR A 7 2.61 12.02 14.45
N LYS A 8 2.41 10.72 14.23
CA LYS A 8 2.96 9.96 13.11
C LYS A 8 1.94 8.94 12.62
N VAL A 9 1.72 8.92 11.31
CA VAL A 9 0.89 7.95 10.58
C VAL A 9 1.80 7.22 9.60
N PHE A 10 1.80 5.89 9.64
CA PHE A 10 2.51 5.04 8.70
C PHE A 10 1.66 3.81 8.40
N ASP A 11 0.75 3.96 7.44
CA ASP A 11 -0.36 3.06 7.25
C ASP A 11 -0.47 2.54 5.82
N CYS A 12 -1.10 1.38 5.69
CA CYS A 12 -1.44 0.78 4.40
C CYS A 12 -2.95 0.57 4.30
N PHE A 13 -3.56 1.11 3.25
CA PHE A 13 -4.96 0.88 2.87
C PHE A 13 -5.00 -0.13 1.73
N TYR A 14 -5.75 -1.20 1.88
CA TYR A 14 -5.88 -2.17 0.81
C TYR A 14 -7.32 -2.64 0.63
N GLY A 15 -7.63 -3.17 -0.55
CA GLY A 15 -8.95 -3.67 -0.92
C GLY A 15 -9.10 -3.77 -2.43
N GLN A 16 -10.25 -4.23 -2.89
CA GLN A 16 -10.56 -4.30 -4.33
C GLN A 16 -10.55 -2.92 -5.00
N PRO A 17 -10.43 -2.84 -6.33
CA PRO A 17 -10.72 -1.61 -7.07
C PRO A 17 -12.11 -1.06 -6.70
N GLY A 18 -12.23 0.26 -6.56
CA GLY A 18 -13.51 0.90 -6.23
C GLY A 18 -13.91 0.89 -4.75
N THR A 19 -13.08 0.34 -3.84
CA THR A 19 -13.39 0.34 -2.39
C THR A 19 -13.07 1.66 -1.68
N GLY A 20 -12.59 2.69 -2.39
CA GLY A 20 -12.36 4.02 -1.82
C GLY A 20 -11.00 4.22 -1.15
N LYS A 21 -9.98 3.41 -1.45
CA LYS A 21 -8.62 3.55 -0.88
C LYS A 21 -8.03 4.93 -1.12
N SER A 22 -8.03 5.37 -2.38
CA SER A 22 -7.51 6.69 -2.78
C SER A 22 -8.34 7.83 -2.17
N GLU A 23 -9.65 7.65 -2.04
CA GLU A 23 -10.54 8.59 -1.35
C GLU A 23 -10.17 8.74 0.13
N CYS A 24 -9.90 7.62 0.82
CA CYS A 24 -9.41 7.66 2.20
C CYS A 24 -8.08 8.41 2.31
N ALA A 25 -7.15 8.17 1.39
CA ALA A 25 -5.86 8.86 1.38
C ALA A 25 -6.02 10.35 1.06
N ALA A 26 -6.86 10.72 0.10
CA ALA A 26 -7.18 12.11 -0.23
C ALA A 26 -7.76 12.86 0.98
N ARG A 27 -8.71 12.23 1.68
CA ARG A 27 -9.32 12.81 2.88
C ARG A 27 -8.33 13.04 4.01
N LEU A 28 -7.34 12.14 4.16
CA LEU A 28 -6.26 12.34 5.12
C LEU A 28 -5.32 13.48 4.74
N VAL A 29 -5.04 13.68 3.45
CA VAL A 29 -4.27 14.82 2.95
C VAL A 29 -4.97 16.13 3.27
N GLU A 30 -6.28 16.22 3.01
CA GLU A 30 -7.09 17.38 3.40
C GLU A 30 -7.02 17.66 4.90
N GLN A 31 -7.28 16.63 5.71
CA GLN A 31 -7.29 16.76 7.17
C GLN A 31 -5.90 17.19 7.68
N LEU A 32 -4.83 16.62 7.15
CA LEU A 32 -3.47 16.99 7.51
C LEU A 32 -3.15 18.44 7.17
N TYR A 33 -3.58 18.91 5.99
CA TYR A 33 -3.40 20.30 5.59
C TYR A 33 -4.18 21.24 6.51
N HIS A 34 -5.41 20.92 6.85
CA HIS A 34 -6.20 21.71 7.81
C HIS A 34 -5.55 21.79 9.20
N GLU A 35 -4.90 20.70 9.65
CA GLU A 35 -4.24 20.67 10.95
C GLU A 35 -2.87 21.38 10.97
N THR A 36 -2.15 21.40 9.84
CA THR A 36 -0.73 21.79 9.83
C THR A 36 -0.39 22.93 8.88
N GLY A 37 -1.23 23.20 7.88
CA GLY A 37 -0.94 24.11 6.78
C GLY A 37 0.12 23.59 5.81
N LYS A 38 0.61 22.33 6.00
CA LYS A 38 1.68 21.75 5.18
C LYS A 38 1.12 20.92 4.04
N LYS A 39 1.67 21.13 2.84
CA LYS A 39 1.30 20.36 1.65
C LYS A 39 1.74 18.89 1.76
N SER A 40 1.08 18.03 1.01
CA SER A 40 1.45 16.63 0.86
C SER A 40 2.03 16.34 -0.52
N ARG A 41 2.86 15.30 -0.62
CA ARG A 41 3.44 14.78 -1.85
C ARG A 41 2.79 13.44 -2.22
N LEU A 42 2.30 13.35 -3.44
CA LEU A 42 1.60 12.20 -3.98
C LEU A 42 2.47 11.51 -5.03
N VAL A 43 2.82 10.26 -4.79
CA VAL A 43 3.52 9.40 -5.75
C VAL A 43 2.49 8.48 -6.38
N ILE A 44 2.07 8.78 -7.60
CA ILE A 44 0.96 8.12 -8.28
C ILE A 44 1.50 7.09 -9.27
N GLY A 45 1.32 5.83 -8.96
CA GLY A 45 1.77 4.70 -9.80
C GLY A 45 0.68 4.12 -10.70
N ASP A 46 -0.58 4.48 -10.48
CA ASP A 46 -1.74 3.98 -11.18
C ASP A 46 -2.63 5.12 -11.72
N GLY A 47 -3.85 4.80 -12.15
CA GLY A 47 -4.81 5.77 -12.67
C GLY A 47 -5.51 6.65 -11.63
N SER A 48 -5.09 6.64 -10.37
CA SER A 48 -5.78 7.33 -9.27
C SER A 48 -5.62 8.86 -9.22
N LEU A 49 -4.82 9.44 -10.10
CA LEU A 49 -4.53 10.89 -10.11
C LEU A 49 -5.80 11.75 -10.07
N LEU A 50 -6.85 11.38 -10.79
CA LEU A 50 -8.10 12.12 -10.83
C LEU A 50 -8.79 12.22 -9.46
N THR A 51 -8.61 11.24 -8.60
CA THR A 51 -9.15 11.27 -7.23
C THR A 51 -8.56 12.43 -6.41
N TYR A 52 -7.34 12.83 -6.74
CA TYR A 52 -6.61 13.89 -6.04
C TYR A 52 -6.67 15.24 -6.75
N GLN A 53 -7.34 15.35 -7.90
CA GLN A 53 -7.32 16.57 -8.72
C GLN A 53 -7.74 17.81 -7.93
N HIS A 54 -8.77 17.72 -7.11
CA HIS A 54 -9.25 18.82 -6.27
C HIS A 54 -8.19 19.31 -5.25
N LEU A 55 -7.30 18.42 -4.77
CA LEU A 55 -6.19 18.79 -3.87
C LEU A 55 -5.04 19.49 -4.61
N LEU A 56 -4.80 19.05 -5.85
CA LEU A 56 -3.80 19.68 -6.72
C LEU A 56 -4.25 21.08 -7.12
N ASP A 57 -5.50 21.23 -7.54
CA ASP A 57 -6.09 22.51 -7.93
C ASP A 57 -6.14 23.51 -6.77
N ALA A 58 -6.41 23.01 -5.55
CA ALA A 58 -6.39 23.81 -4.33
C ALA A 58 -4.97 24.11 -3.81
N GLY A 59 -3.92 23.55 -4.44
CA GLY A 59 -2.54 23.71 -3.99
C GLY A 59 -2.22 23.07 -2.64
N VAL A 60 -3.04 22.12 -2.19
CA VAL A 60 -2.90 21.37 -0.93
C VAL A 60 -1.91 20.21 -1.08
N ALA A 61 -1.75 19.72 -2.30
CA ALA A 61 -0.82 18.66 -2.63
C ALA A 61 -0.06 18.96 -3.92
N GLU A 62 1.04 18.25 -4.13
CA GLU A 62 1.76 18.14 -5.38
C GLU A 62 1.94 16.66 -5.74
N ALA A 63 1.91 16.30 -7.01
CA ALA A 63 1.93 14.92 -7.44
C ALA A 63 3.03 14.66 -8.46
N VAL A 64 3.65 13.49 -8.37
CA VAL A 64 4.48 12.90 -9.40
C VAL A 64 3.78 11.63 -9.86
N SER A 65 3.33 11.62 -11.11
CA SER A 65 2.75 10.44 -11.74
C SER A 65 3.81 9.71 -12.54
N PHE A 66 3.89 8.41 -12.39
CA PHE A 66 4.82 7.61 -13.16
C PHE A 66 4.11 6.50 -13.93
N GLN A 67 4.59 6.30 -15.15
CA GLN A 67 4.26 5.13 -15.91
C GLN A 67 5.35 4.09 -15.67
N TRP A 68 4.99 2.93 -15.17
CA TRP A 68 5.91 1.86 -14.77
C TRP A 68 6.91 1.41 -15.84
N ARG A 69 6.67 1.74 -17.12
CA ARG A 69 7.54 1.41 -18.26
C ARG A 69 8.75 2.34 -18.40
N ILE A 70 8.73 3.51 -17.80
CA ILE A 70 9.68 4.59 -18.08
C ILE A 70 10.68 4.76 -16.94
N TRP A 71 10.32 4.44 -15.71
CA TRP A 71 11.15 4.73 -14.55
C TRP A 71 12.07 3.57 -14.16
N PRO A 72 13.38 3.83 -13.96
CA PRO A 72 14.29 2.84 -13.39
C PRO A 72 13.91 2.50 -11.94
N LEU A 73 14.30 1.32 -11.48
CA LEU A 73 13.99 0.84 -10.12
C LEU A 73 14.42 1.83 -9.03
N ASP A 74 15.52 2.51 -9.22
CA ASP A 74 16.05 3.51 -8.28
C ASP A 74 15.14 4.73 -8.12
N THR A 75 14.27 5.03 -9.08
CA THR A 75 13.32 6.14 -9.00
C THR A 75 12.37 6.00 -7.81
N LEU A 76 11.78 4.83 -7.64
CA LEU A 76 10.89 4.60 -6.49
C LEU A 76 11.67 4.64 -5.17
N GLN A 77 12.90 4.14 -5.14
CA GLN A 77 13.79 4.25 -3.98
C GLN A 77 14.14 5.70 -3.67
N LYS A 78 14.44 6.51 -4.69
CA LYS A 78 14.69 7.95 -4.55
C LYS A 78 13.47 8.67 -3.97
N LEU A 79 12.28 8.45 -4.52
CA LEU A 79 11.03 9.04 -4.00
C LEU A 79 10.75 8.64 -2.56
N ALA A 80 10.94 7.36 -2.22
CA ALA A 80 10.79 6.86 -0.85
C ALA A 80 11.85 7.43 0.11
N SER A 81 12.96 7.97 -0.41
CA SER A 81 14.01 8.66 0.35
C SER A 81 13.84 10.17 0.37
N GLY A 82 12.75 10.69 -0.19
CA GLY A 82 12.41 12.11 -0.19
C GLY A 82 12.93 12.92 -1.38
N TRP A 83 13.57 12.28 -2.36
CA TRP A 83 13.83 12.94 -3.65
C TRP A 83 12.52 13.35 -4.28
N TRP A 84 12.53 14.44 -5.03
CA TRP A 84 11.31 14.94 -5.66
C TRP A 84 11.60 15.50 -7.04
N ALA A 85 10.59 15.56 -7.91
CA ALA A 85 10.73 16.15 -9.23
C ALA A 85 11.02 17.65 -9.11
N LYS A 86 11.99 18.15 -9.87
CA LYS A 86 12.30 19.56 -9.95
C LYS A 86 11.11 20.37 -10.46
N ASP A 87 10.36 19.80 -11.39
CA ASP A 87 9.07 20.27 -11.85
C ASP A 87 8.06 19.13 -11.81
N PRO A 88 7.18 19.07 -10.79
CA PRO A 88 6.19 18.00 -10.68
C PRO A 88 5.18 17.95 -11.83
N SER A 89 5.01 19.02 -12.59
CA SER A 89 4.10 19.07 -13.75
C SER A 89 4.69 18.42 -15.02
N ASP A 90 6.02 18.26 -15.07
CA ASP A 90 6.72 17.58 -16.17
C ASP A 90 6.98 16.10 -15.80
N PRO A 91 6.35 15.14 -16.50
CA PRO A 91 6.56 13.71 -16.24
C PRO A 91 7.99 13.23 -16.51
N ASN A 92 8.79 14.02 -17.24
CA ASN A 92 10.20 13.73 -17.53
C ASN A 92 11.16 14.51 -16.62
N SER A 93 10.64 15.23 -15.64
CA SER A 93 11.45 16.04 -14.75
C SER A 93 12.48 15.23 -13.99
N GLU A 94 13.69 15.77 -13.90
CA GLU A 94 14.76 15.18 -13.09
C GLU A 94 14.35 15.13 -11.60
N LEU A 95 14.66 14.02 -10.94
CA LEU A 95 14.54 13.93 -9.50
C LEU A 95 15.76 14.56 -8.84
N VAL A 96 15.51 15.51 -7.95
CA VAL A 96 16.56 16.17 -7.17
C VAL A 96 16.57 15.64 -5.72
N PRO A 97 17.75 15.60 -5.08
CA PRO A 97 17.87 15.14 -3.71
C PRO A 97 17.08 16.03 -2.74
N PRO A 98 16.67 15.49 -1.58
CA PRO A 98 15.94 16.24 -0.59
C PRO A 98 16.77 17.42 -0.06
N THR A 99 16.13 18.59 0.01
CA THR A 99 16.66 19.80 0.62
C THR A 99 15.99 20.05 1.97
N ALA A 100 16.29 21.15 2.66
CA ALA A 100 15.58 21.53 3.89
C ALA A 100 14.07 21.69 3.70
N GLU A 101 13.58 21.89 2.50
CA GLU A 101 12.16 21.98 2.15
C GLU A 101 11.39 20.68 2.47
N ILE A 102 12.07 19.55 2.52
CA ILE A 102 11.43 18.27 2.91
C ILE A 102 10.77 18.36 4.30
N LEU A 103 11.27 19.21 5.20
CA LEU A 103 10.70 19.45 6.52
C LEU A 103 9.37 20.21 6.48
N GLN A 104 9.06 20.84 5.34
CA GLN A 104 7.79 21.54 5.11
C GLN A 104 6.72 20.62 4.53
N VAL A 105 7.09 19.39 4.12
CA VAL A 105 6.16 18.40 3.62
C VAL A 105 5.41 17.78 4.80
N GLY A 106 4.08 17.89 4.80
CA GLY A 106 3.23 17.35 5.86
C GLY A 106 3.02 15.84 5.73
N GLY A 107 2.84 15.36 4.51
CA GLY A 107 2.54 13.96 4.25
C GLY A 107 3.05 13.45 2.91
N TYR A 108 3.12 12.13 2.81
CA TYR A 108 3.37 11.39 1.56
C TYR A 108 2.29 10.34 1.37
N VAL A 109 1.79 10.24 0.15
CA VAL A 109 0.91 9.16 -0.29
C VAL A 109 1.60 8.43 -1.44
N PHE A 110 1.79 7.14 -1.29
CA PHE A 110 2.31 6.24 -2.31
C PHE A 110 1.15 5.40 -2.85
N GLU A 111 0.57 5.83 -3.96
CA GLU A 111 -0.51 5.13 -4.63
C GLU A 111 0.02 3.97 -5.45
N GLY A 112 -0.53 2.78 -5.17
CA GLY A 112 -0.26 1.60 -5.97
C GLY A 112 0.95 0.77 -5.49
N LEU A 113 0.96 0.33 -4.23
CA LEU A 113 1.93 -0.66 -3.73
C LEU A 113 1.98 -1.91 -4.63
N SER A 114 0.83 -2.34 -5.13
CA SER A 114 0.69 -3.45 -6.08
C SER A 114 1.37 -3.16 -7.41
N VAL A 115 1.23 -1.93 -7.92
CA VAL A 115 1.90 -1.49 -9.15
C VAL A 115 3.41 -1.42 -8.94
N ALA A 116 3.86 -0.89 -7.80
CA ALA A 116 5.27 -0.87 -7.42
C ALA A 116 5.86 -2.29 -7.36
N ALA A 117 5.12 -3.25 -6.79
CA ALA A 117 5.53 -4.64 -6.73
C ALA A 117 5.67 -5.29 -8.12
N ALA A 118 4.69 -5.05 -9.00
CA ALA A 118 4.72 -5.51 -10.39
C ALA A 118 5.89 -4.89 -11.17
N TYR A 119 6.15 -3.60 -10.94
CA TYR A 119 7.25 -2.86 -11.53
C TYR A 119 8.63 -3.41 -11.10
N ILE A 120 8.84 -3.63 -9.81
CA ILE A 120 10.08 -4.23 -9.28
C ILE A 120 10.30 -5.62 -9.88
N MET A 121 9.25 -6.44 -9.94
CA MET A 121 9.33 -7.76 -10.52
C MET A 121 9.64 -7.70 -12.02
N GLY A 122 9.03 -6.76 -12.76
CA GLY A 122 9.28 -6.52 -14.17
C GLY A 122 10.72 -6.10 -14.45
N ASN A 123 11.30 -5.23 -13.62
CA ASN A 123 12.70 -4.80 -13.71
C ASN A 123 13.69 -5.95 -13.46
N ILE A 124 13.40 -6.79 -12.47
CA ILE A 124 14.22 -7.98 -12.20
C ILE A 124 14.23 -8.88 -13.44
N LYS A 125 13.06 -9.18 -14.01
CA LYS A 125 12.91 -10.01 -15.23
C LYS A 125 13.58 -9.38 -16.46
N GLY A 126 13.30 -8.10 -16.72
CA GLY A 126 13.81 -7.36 -17.88
C GLY A 126 15.33 -7.23 -17.86
N GLY A 127 15.91 -6.93 -16.71
CA GLY A 127 17.36 -6.89 -16.55
C GLY A 127 18.03 -8.22 -16.82
N LEU A 128 17.37 -9.33 -16.50
CA LEU A 128 17.87 -10.68 -16.75
C LEU A 128 17.79 -11.07 -18.24
N ALA A 129 16.65 -10.77 -18.89
CA ALA A 129 16.47 -11.07 -20.31
C ALA A 129 17.46 -10.28 -21.20
N TRP A 130 17.68 -9.00 -20.87
CA TRP A 130 18.60 -8.16 -21.62
C TRP A 130 20.05 -8.66 -21.51
N ARG A 131 20.48 -9.09 -20.33
CA ARG A 131 21.85 -9.54 -20.07
C ARG A 131 22.13 -10.94 -20.62
N ALA A 132 21.15 -11.85 -20.58
CA ALA A 132 21.26 -13.12 -21.24
C ALA A 132 21.49 -13.00 -22.75
N GLY A 133 20.97 -11.94 -23.39
CA GLY A 133 21.19 -11.63 -24.81
C GLY A 133 22.55 -11.00 -25.12
N GLN A 134 23.21 -10.36 -24.15
CA GLN A 134 24.45 -9.60 -24.39
C GLN A 134 25.73 -10.24 -23.84
N GLY A 135 25.61 -11.35 -23.10
CA GLY A 135 26.78 -12.03 -22.52
C GLY A 135 27.55 -11.22 -21.45
N GLU A 136 26.98 -10.12 -20.98
CA GLU A 136 27.62 -9.27 -19.97
C GLU A 136 27.47 -9.85 -18.56
N LYS A 137 28.60 -9.96 -17.86
CA LYS A 137 28.64 -10.21 -16.43
C LYS A 137 28.21 -8.94 -15.70
N LEU A 138 27.27 -9.07 -14.77
CA LEU A 138 26.86 -7.97 -13.87
C LEU A 138 28.03 -7.47 -13.05
N GLY A 139 28.31 -6.17 -13.12
CA GLY A 139 29.23 -5.50 -12.23
C GLY A 139 28.80 -5.68 -10.75
N GLN A 140 29.76 -5.75 -9.84
CA GLN A 140 29.52 -5.92 -8.40
C GLN A 140 28.66 -4.81 -7.78
N ASP A 141 28.49 -3.67 -8.46
CA ASP A 141 27.80 -2.47 -7.99
C ASP A 141 26.33 -2.41 -8.37
N SER A 142 25.77 -3.45 -9.02
CA SER A 142 24.33 -3.49 -9.29
C SER A 142 23.56 -3.72 -7.98
N PRO A 143 22.62 -2.85 -7.59
CA PRO A 143 21.80 -3.05 -6.38
C PRO A 143 20.93 -4.31 -6.45
N ILE A 144 20.79 -4.88 -7.64
CA ILE A 144 20.11 -6.15 -7.89
C ILE A 144 21.20 -7.19 -8.20
N ARG A 145 21.59 -7.98 -7.22
CA ARG A 145 22.37 -9.18 -7.48
C ARG A 145 21.50 -10.14 -8.29
N VAL A 146 21.82 -10.27 -9.55
CA VAL A 146 21.21 -11.30 -10.42
C VAL A 146 21.75 -12.64 -9.95
N ILE A 147 20.86 -13.55 -9.62
CA ILE A 147 21.22 -14.95 -9.42
C ILE A 147 21.41 -15.52 -10.81
N GLU A 148 22.67 -15.81 -11.14
CA GLU A 148 23.03 -16.49 -12.40
C GLU A 148 22.32 -17.85 -12.47
N ALA A 149 21.91 -18.24 -13.66
CA ALA A 149 21.44 -19.61 -13.89
C ALA A 149 22.59 -20.58 -13.56
N ASP A 150 22.29 -21.66 -12.87
CA ASP A 150 23.25 -22.73 -12.72
C ASP A 150 23.64 -23.23 -14.11
N MET A 151 24.92 -23.27 -14.40
CA MET A 151 25.45 -23.74 -15.68
C MET A 151 25.77 -25.23 -15.58
N ASP A 152 25.36 -25.98 -16.56
CA ASP A 152 25.77 -27.39 -16.68
C ASP A 152 27.30 -27.44 -16.89
N PRO A 153 28.06 -28.00 -15.93
CA PRO A 153 29.51 -28.03 -16.03
C PRO A 153 30.03 -28.84 -17.23
N LYS A 154 29.20 -29.67 -17.85
CA LYS A 154 29.58 -30.50 -18.99
C LYS A 154 29.32 -29.82 -20.32
N THR A 155 28.23 -29.04 -20.42
CA THR A 155 27.81 -28.45 -21.71
C THR A 155 28.03 -26.94 -21.74
N GLY A 156 28.31 -26.28 -20.60
CA GLY A 156 28.43 -24.85 -20.49
C GLY A 156 27.11 -24.11 -20.75
N GLN A 157 25.99 -24.84 -20.77
CA GLN A 157 24.67 -24.26 -21.01
C GLN A 157 23.88 -24.05 -19.70
N PRO A 158 22.98 -23.05 -19.65
CA PRO A 158 22.12 -22.86 -18.48
C PRO A 158 21.24 -24.09 -18.25
N ILE A 159 21.21 -24.58 -17.00
CA ILE A 159 20.33 -25.68 -16.60
C ILE A 159 18.89 -25.18 -16.64
N LEU A 160 18.07 -25.83 -17.47
CA LEU A 160 16.64 -25.47 -17.60
C LEU A 160 15.94 -25.65 -16.25
N GLY A 161 15.35 -24.58 -15.75
CA GLY A 161 14.62 -24.57 -14.47
C GLY A 161 15.43 -24.04 -13.28
N SER A 162 16.74 -23.83 -13.42
CA SER A 162 17.62 -23.33 -12.38
C SER A 162 18.01 -21.88 -12.63
N GLY A 163 17.36 -20.91 -12.25
CA GLY A 163 17.83 -19.54 -12.36
C GLY A 163 17.01 -18.62 -13.26
N PRO A 164 17.44 -17.37 -13.36
CA PRO A 164 16.75 -16.34 -14.09
C PRO A 164 16.78 -16.60 -15.61
N GLY A 165 15.62 -16.63 -16.22
CA GLY A 165 15.47 -16.80 -17.68
C GLY A 165 14.96 -18.18 -18.12
N THR A 166 14.46 -18.99 -17.20
CA THR A 166 13.82 -20.25 -17.55
C THR A 166 12.64 -20.03 -18.51
N LYS A 167 12.58 -20.85 -19.52
CA LYS A 167 11.65 -20.76 -20.67
C LYS A 167 10.16 -20.80 -20.31
N PHE A 168 9.77 -21.01 -19.08
CA PHE A 168 8.39 -21.33 -18.69
C PHE A 168 7.71 -20.33 -17.80
N GLY A 169 7.92 -19.05 -18.00
CA GLY A 169 7.02 -18.00 -17.46
C GLY A 169 6.86 -17.92 -15.95
N GLY A 170 7.35 -18.86 -15.17
CA GLY A 170 7.35 -18.84 -13.72
C GLY A 170 8.51 -18.01 -13.17
N ASN A 171 8.24 -17.25 -12.11
CA ASN A 171 9.33 -16.58 -11.41
C ASN A 171 10.02 -17.58 -10.49
N PRO A 172 11.32 -17.84 -10.64
CA PRO A 172 12.04 -18.63 -9.65
C PRO A 172 11.86 -18.05 -8.24
N PRO A 173 11.85 -18.87 -7.19
CA PRO A 173 11.73 -18.39 -5.79
C PRO A 173 12.72 -17.28 -5.44
N ALA A 174 13.90 -17.30 -6.04
CA ALA A 174 14.93 -16.29 -5.88
C ALA A 174 14.48 -14.88 -6.34
N HIS A 175 13.74 -14.77 -7.45
CA HIS A 175 13.22 -13.50 -7.93
C HIS A 175 12.22 -12.89 -6.95
N TYR A 176 11.34 -13.72 -6.39
CA TYR A 176 10.41 -13.27 -5.35
C TYR A 176 11.14 -12.77 -4.12
N ASN A 177 12.19 -13.46 -3.67
CA ASN A 177 12.98 -13.03 -2.52
C ASN A 177 13.66 -11.66 -2.77
N ILE A 178 14.21 -11.43 -3.96
CA ILE A 178 14.80 -10.14 -4.34
C ILE A 178 13.71 -9.06 -4.37
N ALA A 179 12.59 -9.32 -5.03
CA ALA A 179 11.48 -8.37 -5.12
C ALA A 179 10.93 -8.03 -3.72
N GLN A 180 10.76 -9.01 -2.86
CA GLN A 180 10.29 -8.82 -1.49
C GLN A 180 11.24 -7.96 -0.66
N ARG A 181 12.55 -8.20 -0.74
CA ARG A 181 13.55 -7.39 -0.05
C ARG A 181 13.55 -5.94 -0.53
N ASN A 182 13.47 -5.73 -1.86
CA ASN A 182 13.38 -4.39 -2.43
C ASN A 182 12.11 -3.67 -1.98
N MET A 183 10.95 -4.34 -2.01
CA MET A 183 9.69 -3.78 -1.55
C MET A 183 9.74 -3.36 -0.08
N VAL A 184 10.17 -4.28 0.78
CA VAL A 184 10.31 -3.98 2.22
C VAL A 184 11.30 -2.85 2.44
N GLY A 185 12.43 -2.85 1.74
CA GLY A 185 13.42 -1.77 1.80
C GLY A 185 12.85 -0.41 1.43
N ILE A 186 12.09 -0.31 0.32
CA ILE A 186 11.44 0.92 -0.13
C ILE A 186 10.41 1.41 0.89
N ILE A 187 9.57 0.52 1.40
CA ILE A 187 8.58 0.88 2.43
C ILE A 187 9.28 1.39 3.69
N GLN A 188 10.34 0.71 4.13
CA GLN A 188 11.11 1.14 5.31
C GLN A 188 11.83 2.47 5.09
N GLN A 189 12.38 2.73 3.88
CA GLN A 189 12.92 4.03 3.51
C GLN A 189 11.86 5.13 3.64
N SER A 190 10.66 4.90 3.12
CA SER A 190 9.58 5.87 3.24
C SER A 190 9.21 6.16 4.69
N GLN A 191 9.28 5.17 5.59
CA GLN A 191 9.05 5.37 7.04
C GLN A 191 10.01 6.40 7.64
N GLY A 192 11.23 6.52 7.11
CA GLY A 192 12.26 7.47 7.53
C GLY A 192 11.98 8.92 7.10
N LEU A 193 11.01 9.19 6.24
CA LEU A 193 10.67 10.54 5.80
C LEU A 193 10.23 11.41 6.98
N PRO A 194 10.67 12.69 7.03
CA PRO A 194 10.35 13.60 8.13
C PRO A 194 8.94 14.19 8.03
N ALA A 195 7.99 13.41 7.56
CA ALA A 195 6.59 13.79 7.40
C ALA A 195 5.73 13.18 8.51
N ARG A 196 4.66 13.85 8.88
CA ARG A 196 3.70 13.35 9.88
C ARG A 196 2.88 12.17 9.38
N MET A 197 2.59 12.14 8.07
CA MET A 197 1.75 11.13 7.45
C MET A 197 2.46 10.46 6.28
N ILE A 198 2.46 9.14 6.28
CA ILE A 198 2.92 8.31 5.17
C ILE A 198 1.89 7.20 4.98
N VAL A 199 1.25 7.20 3.82
CA VAL A 199 0.20 6.26 3.47
C VAL A 199 0.58 5.53 2.19
N TRP A 200 0.40 4.22 2.19
CA TRP A 200 0.48 3.36 1.02
C TRP A 200 -0.89 2.81 0.68
N THR A 201 -1.21 2.71 -0.59
CA THR A 201 -2.39 1.99 -1.04
C THR A 201 -2.00 0.72 -1.79
N ALA A 202 -2.83 -0.32 -1.71
CA ALA A 202 -2.61 -1.58 -2.40
C ALA A 202 -3.93 -2.19 -2.88
N HIS A 203 -3.88 -2.98 -3.94
CA HIS A 203 -4.95 -3.92 -4.24
C HIS A 203 -4.92 -5.08 -3.25
N GLU A 204 -5.99 -5.84 -3.18
CA GLU A 204 -5.99 -7.09 -2.42
C GLU A 204 -5.50 -8.25 -3.29
N ALA A 205 -4.78 -9.15 -2.67
CA ALA A 205 -4.38 -10.41 -3.28
C ALA A 205 -4.72 -11.58 -2.37
N ILE A 206 -5.14 -12.66 -3.00
CA ILE A 206 -5.45 -13.92 -2.31
C ILE A 206 -4.18 -14.75 -2.25
N ASN A 207 -3.81 -15.16 -1.03
CA ASN A 207 -2.78 -16.15 -0.80
C ASN A 207 -3.46 -17.48 -0.46
N ASP A 208 -3.65 -18.33 -1.48
CA ASP A 208 -4.16 -19.67 -1.24
C ASP A 208 -3.08 -20.50 -0.53
N PRO A 209 -3.40 -21.13 0.61
CA PRO A 209 -2.56 -22.16 1.17
C PRO A 209 -2.44 -23.31 0.16
N GLU A 210 -1.29 -23.96 0.12
CA GLU A 210 -1.07 -25.12 -0.74
C GLU A 210 -2.21 -26.13 -0.60
N ARG A 211 -2.60 -26.76 -1.73
CA ARG A 211 -3.84 -27.53 -1.91
C ARG A 211 -4.06 -28.72 -0.95
N ASP A 212 -3.09 -29.04 -0.11
CA ASP A 212 -3.09 -30.20 0.79
C ASP A 212 -3.56 -29.94 2.22
N ALA A 213 -3.92 -28.72 2.59
CA ALA A 213 -4.46 -28.46 3.92
C ALA A 213 -5.90 -28.92 4.05
N LEU A 214 -6.18 -29.76 5.02
CA LEU A 214 -7.53 -30.23 5.39
C LEU A 214 -8.48 -29.09 5.78
N VAL A 215 -7.94 -27.95 6.23
CA VAL A 215 -8.66 -26.71 6.50
C VAL A 215 -8.22 -25.69 5.46
N LYS A 216 -9.12 -25.37 4.55
CA LYS A 216 -8.85 -24.39 3.47
C LYS A 216 -9.10 -23.00 3.99
N GLU A 217 -8.09 -22.38 4.58
CA GLU A 217 -8.08 -20.96 4.90
C GLU A 217 -7.41 -20.20 3.75
N GLN A 218 -8.18 -19.33 3.09
CA GLN A 218 -7.60 -18.35 2.14
C GLN A 218 -7.21 -17.10 2.91
N ILE A 219 -5.99 -16.63 2.71
CA ILE A 219 -5.51 -15.38 3.30
C ILE A 219 -5.54 -14.29 2.23
N VAL A 220 -6.26 -13.20 2.53
CA VAL A 220 -6.31 -12.00 1.71
C VAL A 220 -5.53 -10.89 2.40
N GLY A 221 -4.68 -10.23 1.68
CA GLY A 221 -3.88 -9.13 2.19
C GLY A 221 -3.49 -8.15 1.08
N PRO A 222 -2.71 -7.09 1.41
CA PRO A 222 -2.20 -6.18 0.40
C PRO A 222 -1.41 -6.92 -0.67
N GLU A 223 -1.70 -6.66 -1.93
CA GLU A 223 -0.98 -7.24 -3.05
C GLU A 223 0.44 -6.70 -3.11
N VAL A 224 1.39 -7.60 -2.96
CA VAL A 224 2.83 -7.32 -3.00
C VAL A 224 3.55 -8.48 -3.70
N ALA A 225 4.85 -8.36 -3.88
CA ALA A 225 5.65 -9.38 -4.55
C ALA A 225 5.62 -10.73 -3.80
N GLY A 226 4.72 -11.63 -4.21
CA GLY A 226 4.65 -13.01 -3.76
C GLY A 226 3.86 -13.25 -2.46
N LYS A 227 3.33 -14.46 -2.36
CA LYS A 227 2.38 -14.91 -1.34
C LYS A 227 2.87 -14.72 0.11
N ALA A 228 4.15 -15.02 0.36
CA ALA A 228 4.72 -14.92 1.70
C ALA A 228 4.75 -13.48 2.23
N LEU A 229 5.02 -12.50 1.36
CA LEU A 229 5.03 -11.10 1.75
C LEU A 229 3.60 -10.58 1.94
N THR A 230 2.65 -10.94 1.07
CA THR A 230 1.23 -10.58 1.21
C THR A 230 0.68 -10.97 2.60
N ALA A 231 1.04 -12.15 3.10
CA ALA A 231 0.59 -12.59 4.42
C ALA A 231 1.26 -11.84 5.60
N ASN A 232 2.42 -11.22 5.38
CA ASN A 232 3.25 -10.67 6.45
C ASN A 232 3.52 -9.16 6.36
N ILE A 233 3.17 -8.50 5.24
CA ILE A 233 3.46 -7.08 5.00
C ILE A 233 2.85 -6.15 6.06
N GLN A 234 1.74 -6.55 6.66
CA GLN A 234 1.11 -5.85 7.78
C GLN A 234 2.07 -5.56 8.95
N ARG A 235 3.16 -6.34 9.09
CA ARG A 235 4.15 -6.15 10.16
C ARG A 235 5.02 -4.92 9.95
N VAL A 236 5.08 -4.41 8.73
CA VAL A 236 5.91 -3.25 8.36
C VAL A 236 5.19 -1.95 8.69
N PHE A 237 3.86 -1.91 8.60
CA PHE A 237 3.04 -0.72 8.86
C PHE A 237 2.60 -0.59 10.32
N GLN A 238 2.24 0.63 10.74
CA GLN A 238 1.59 0.86 12.03
C GLN A 238 0.16 0.32 12.01
N ASN A 239 -0.56 0.63 10.93
CA ASN A 239 -1.89 0.10 10.71
C ASN A 239 -1.96 -0.46 9.28
N THR A 240 -2.62 -1.61 9.14
CA THR A 240 -3.00 -2.18 7.85
C THR A 240 -4.50 -2.31 7.86
N LEU A 241 -5.16 -1.55 7.01
CA LEU A 241 -6.59 -1.34 7.03
C LEU A 241 -7.19 -1.88 5.74
N HIS A 242 -8.14 -2.82 5.88
CA HIS A 242 -8.85 -3.38 4.75
C HIS A 242 -10.11 -2.58 4.47
N LEU A 243 -10.28 -2.12 3.23
CA LEU A 243 -11.48 -1.44 2.77
C LEU A 243 -12.33 -2.37 1.92
N GLN A 244 -13.61 -2.42 2.26
CA GLN A 244 -14.62 -3.18 1.54
C GLN A 244 -15.81 -2.29 1.22
N SER A 245 -16.34 -2.40 0.01
CA SER A 245 -17.65 -1.84 -0.35
C SER A 245 -18.69 -2.97 -0.33
N VAL A 246 -19.80 -2.73 0.33
CA VAL A 246 -20.89 -3.67 0.43
C VAL A 246 -22.12 -3.06 -0.25
N ALA A 247 -22.61 -3.74 -1.28
CA ALA A 247 -23.82 -3.29 -1.96
C ALA A 247 -25.04 -3.53 -1.07
N LYS A 248 -25.80 -2.48 -0.83
CA LYS A 248 -27.04 -2.49 -0.05
C LYS A 248 -28.19 -2.08 -0.98
N ARG A 249 -29.25 -2.90 -1.01
CA ARG A 249 -30.47 -2.52 -1.68
C ARG A 249 -31.25 -1.55 -0.81
N VAL A 250 -31.50 -0.36 -1.33
CA VAL A 250 -32.34 0.66 -0.72
C VAL A 250 -33.55 0.91 -1.60
N LYS A 251 -34.70 1.16 -1.00
CA LYS A 251 -35.89 1.55 -1.75
C LYS A 251 -35.95 3.06 -1.80
N VAL A 252 -35.81 3.62 -2.99
CA VAL A 252 -35.91 5.06 -3.24
C VAL A 252 -37.17 5.35 -4.07
N ASP A 253 -37.73 6.52 -3.89
CA ASP A 253 -38.83 6.98 -4.74
C ASP A 253 -38.23 7.55 -6.02
N ASP A 254 -38.55 6.93 -7.17
CA ASP A 254 -38.13 7.40 -8.49
C ASP A 254 -38.67 8.79 -8.73
N ALA A 255 -37.80 9.75 -9.02
CA ALA A 255 -38.15 11.15 -9.18
C ALA A 255 -39.09 11.44 -10.35
N PHE A 256 -39.15 10.54 -11.36
CA PHE A 256 -39.97 10.70 -12.55
C PHE A 256 -41.30 9.99 -12.44
N THR A 257 -41.33 8.83 -11.81
CA THR A 257 -42.53 7.98 -11.77
C THR A 257 -43.23 7.97 -10.41
N GLY A 258 -42.59 8.48 -9.36
CA GLY A 258 -43.09 8.44 -7.99
C GLY A 258 -43.21 7.01 -7.41
N ARG A 259 -42.69 6.00 -8.12
CA ARG A 259 -42.73 4.59 -7.67
C ARG A 259 -41.49 4.27 -6.87
N ARG A 260 -41.63 3.41 -5.88
CA ARG A 260 -40.50 2.84 -5.17
C ARG A 260 -39.76 1.86 -6.06
N VAL A 261 -38.50 2.16 -6.32
CA VAL A 261 -37.57 1.30 -7.07
C VAL A 261 -36.46 0.86 -6.15
N ASP A 262 -35.90 -0.34 -6.42
CA ASP A 262 -34.72 -0.82 -5.72
C ASP A 262 -33.49 -0.16 -6.36
N GLU A 263 -32.75 0.61 -5.57
CA GLU A 263 -31.47 1.20 -5.95
C GLU A 263 -30.33 0.50 -5.17
N LEU A 264 -29.16 0.41 -5.80
CA LEU A 264 -27.97 -0.08 -5.13
C LEU A 264 -27.22 1.10 -4.50
N ASP A 265 -27.20 1.12 -3.18
CA ASP A 265 -26.38 1.99 -2.40
C ASP A 265 -25.12 1.24 -1.95
N LEU A 266 -24.01 1.97 -1.76
CA LEU A 266 -22.75 1.40 -1.31
C LEU A 266 -22.49 1.80 0.14
N ASP A 267 -22.31 0.80 0.97
CA ASP A 267 -21.85 0.94 2.35
C ASP A 267 -20.35 0.58 2.40
N TYR A 268 -19.53 1.49 2.89
CA TYR A 268 -18.10 1.28 3.00
C TYR A 268 -17.72 0.85 4.40
N ARG A 269 -16.80 -0.10 4.50
CA ARG A 269 -16.31 -0.63 5.77
C ARG A 269 -14.79 -0.61 5.80
N LEU A 270 -14.24 0.08 6.78
CA LEU A 270 -12.81 0.10 7.06
C LEU A 270 -12.54 -0.86 8.23
N TYR A 271 -11.93 -2.00 7.94
CA TYR A 271 -11.59 -3.01 8.95
C TYR A 271 -10.22 -2.76 9.54
N THR A 272 -10.13 -2.88 10.86
CA THR A 272 -8.96 -2.54 11.68
C THR A 272 -8.22 -3.75 12.21
N ARG A 273 -8.82 -4.94 12.08
CA ARG A 273 -8.28 -6.23 12.54
C ARG A 273 -8.53 -7.30 11.47
N ASP A 274 -7.88 -8.46 11.64
CA ASP A 274 -8.25 -9.64 10.86
C ASP A 274 -9.75 -9.90 11.00
N HIS A 275 -10.41 -10.13 9.89
CA HIS A 275 -11.82 -10.52 9.87
C HIS A 275 -12.02 -11.67 8.90
N PHE A 276 -13.11 -12.38 9.10
CA PHE A 276 -13.39 -13.62 8.40
C PHE A 276 -14.69 -13.51 7.61
N ASN A 277 -14.67 -14.07 6.42
CA ASN A 277 -15.85 -14.28 5.62
C ASN A 277 -15.98 -15.78 5.33
N ALA A 278 -17.11 -16.39 5.60
CA ALA A 278 -17.35 -17.80 5.33
C ALA A 278 -18.18 -17.93 4.06
N SER A 279 -17.68 -18.71 3.09
CA SER A 279 -18.42 -19.12 1.92
C SER A 279 -18.43 -20.64 1.88
N GLY A 280 -19.50 -21.25 2.39
CA GLY A 280 -19.59 -22.69 2.51
C GLY A 280 -18.51 -23.28 3.43
N THR A 281 -17.69 -24.19 2.88
CA THR A 281 -16.56 -24.82 3.61
C THR A 281 -15.25 -24.01 3.54
N LEU A 282 -15.24 -22.91 2.79
CA LEU A 282 -14.06 -22.08 2.62
C LEU A 282 -14.11 -20.90 3.60
N MET A 283 -13.08 -20.76 4.41
CA MET A 283 -12.88 -19.62 5.29
C MET A 283 -11.89 -18.64 4.65
N VAL A 284 -12.34 -17.42 4.42
CA VAL A 284 -11.48 -16.33 3.89
C VAL A 284 -11.13 -15.40 5.04
N ARG A 285 -9.83 -15.25 5.28
CA ARG A 285 -9.27 -14.39 6.31
C ARG A 285 -8.62 -13.17 5.68
N TYR A 286 -9.19 -12.03 5.94
CA TYR A 286 -8.67 -10.73 5.54
C TYR A 286 -7.73 -10.18 6.61
N LYS A 287 -6.54 -9.77 6.19
CA LYS A 287 -5.51 -9.28 7.10
C LYS A 287 -5.73 -7.82 7.48
N GLY A 288 -5.88 -7.55 8.76
CA GLY A 288 -5.94 -6.21 9.32
C GLY A 288 -5.10 -6.10 10.59
N CYS A 289 -4.57 -4.93 10.85
CA CYS A 289 -3.78 -4.68 12.06
C CYS A 289 -3.87 -3.21 12.45
N THR A 290 -4.25 -2.95 13.69
CA THR A 290 -4.13 -1.63 14.33
C THR A 290 -3.37 -1.78 15.63
N ARG A 291 -2.25 -1.07 15.75
CA ARG A 291 -1.35 -1.24 16.89
C ARG A 291 -1.59 -0.21 17.98
N GLY A 292 -1.36 -0.64 19.20
CA GLY A 292 -1.39 0.25 20.37
C GLY A 292 -2.78 0.67 20.83
N VAL A 293 -3.81 -0.10 20.46
CA VAL A 293 -5.20 0.13 20.84
C VAL A 293 -5.65 -0.76 21.99
N ALA A 294 -6.75 -0.43 22.63
CA ALA A 294 -7.40 -1.26 23.65
C ALA A 294 -8.06 -2.49 23.02
N GLU A 295 -8.42 -3.48 23.85
CA GLU A 295 -9.04 -4.74 23.39
C GLU A 295 -10.43 -4.52 22.78
N ASP A 296 -11.17 -3.56 23.29
CA ASP A 296 -12.51 -3.13 22.87
C ASP A 296 -12.51 -2.21 21.65
N PHE A 297 -11.34 -1.92 21.06
CA PHE A 297 -11.25 -1.08 19.87
C PHE A 297 -12.11 -1.63 18.73
N PRO A 298 -12.91 -0.77 18.04
CA PRO A 298 -13.83 -1.22 17.00
C PRO A 298 -13.17 -2.08 15.93
N GLN A 299 -13.82 -3.17 15.55
CA GLN A 299 -13.32 -4.06 14.51
C GLN A 299 -13.40 -3.42 13.11
N PHE A 300 -14.40 -2.59 12.89
CA PHE A 300 -14.58 -1.85 11.65
C PHE A 300 -15.32 -0.54 11.86
N PHE A 301 -15.20 0.35 10.90
CA PHE A 301 -15.87 1.64 10.83
C PHE A 301 -16.76 1.66 9.58
N PRO A 302 -18.09 1.63 9.73
CA PRO A 302 -19.02 1.76 8.61
C PRO A 302 -19.19 3.22 8.22
N SER A 303 -19.38 3.50 6.93
CA SER A 303 -19.71 4.85 6.45
C SER A 303 -20.37 4.82 5.08
N ALA A 304 -21.19 5.81 4.77
CA ALA A 304 -21.69 6.08 3.43
C ALA A 304 -20.59 6.60 2.48
N ALA A 305 -19.46 7.11 3.02
CA ALA A 305 -18.32 7.59 2.24
C ALA A 305 -17.02 7.05 2.83
N PRO A 306 -16.09 6.50 2.03
CA PRO A 306 -14.85 5.89 2.51
C PRO A 306 -13.97 6.91 3.26
N GLY A 307 -13.92 8.16 2.80
CA GLY A 307 -13.16 9.22 3.43
C GLY A 307 -13.64 9.56 4.85
N GLN A 308 -14.92 9.40 5.15
CA GLN A 308 -15.44 9.60 6.50
C GLN A 308 -15.06 8.45 7.44
N ALA A 309 -15.12 7.19 6.96
CA ALA A 309 -14.72 6.03 7.76
C ALA A 309 -13.27 6.15 8.28
N VAL A 310 -12.35 6.68 7.47
CA VAL A 310 -10.96 6.86 7.88
C VAL A 310 -10.80 7.97 8.92
N LEU A 311 -11.55 9.06 8.84
CA LEU A 311 -11.53 10.11 9.86
C LEU A 311 -12.09 9.62 11.20
N ASP A 312 -13.19 8.87 11.17
CA ASP A 312 -13.79 8.27 12.35
C ASP A 312 -12.82 7.29 13.01
N PHE A 313 -12.13 6.47 12.21
CA PHE A 313 -11.06 5.59 12.69
C PHE A 313 -9.97 6.37 13.45
N TYR A 314 -9.43 7.44 12.88
CA TYR A 314 -8.36 8.19 13.54
C TYR A 314 -8.83 8.94 14.77
N ALA A 315 -10.05 9.44 14.79
CA ALA A 315 -10.64 10.07 15.98
C ALA A 315 -10.72 9.09 17.16
N VAL A 316 -11.23 7.87 16.89
CA VAL A 316 -11.31 6.81 17.91
C VAL A 316 -9.92 6.29 18.28
N LEU A 317 -8.99 6.17 17.33
CA LEU A 317 -7.62 5.75 17.57
C LEU A 317 -6.89 6.71 18.51
N ALA A 318 -7.03 8.01 18.31
CA ALA A 318 -6.44 9.04 19.18
C ALA A 318 -6.94 8.91 20.62
N THR A 319 -8.25 8.76 20.80
CA THR A 319 -8.88 8.60 22.12
C THR A 319 -8.43 7.30 22.81
N SER A 320 -8.41 6.17 22.06
CA SER A 320 -7.99 4.88 22.61
C SER A 320 -6.52 4.87 23.06
N ARG A 321 -5.64 5.50 22.30
CA ARG A 321 -4.21 5.63 22.66
C ARG A 321 -3.99 6.52 23.87
N GLN A 322 -4.73 7.64 23.99
CA GLN A 322 -4.70 8.50 25.16
C GLN A 322 -5.16 7.78 26.43
N ALA A 323 -6.28 7.06 26.35
CA ALA A 323 -6.79 6.28 27.47
C ALA A 323 -5.79 5.22 27.95
N LYS A 324 -5.15 4.51 27.00
CA LYS A 324 -4.10 3.52 27.31
C LYS A 324 -2.88 4.16 27.96
N GLN A 325 -2.47 5.34 27.53
CA GLN A 325 -1.35 6.07 28.13
C GLN A 325 -1.68 6.53 29.55
N GLN A 326 -2.89 7.04 29.78
CA GLN A 326 -3.36 7.42 31.10
C GLN A 326 -3.41 6.24 32.07
N ALA A 327 -3.88 5.07 31.62
CA ALA A 327 -3.91 3.86 32.43
C ALA A 327 -2.51 3.40 32.87
N LEU A 328 -1.47 3.62 32.04
CA LEU A 328 -0.09 3.30 32.37
C LEU A 328 0.55 4.28 33.38
N THR A 329 0.05 5.52 33.41
CA THR A 329 0.58 6.59 34.29
C THR A 329 -0.14 6.69 35.62
N THR A 330 -1.34 6.10 35.75
CA THR A 330 -2.10 6.08 37.00
C THR A 330 -1.56 4.96 37.90
N PRO A 331 -1.03 5.28 39.10
CA PRO A 331 -0.55 4.25 40.01
C PRO A 331 -1.72 3.33 40.41
N THR A 332 -1.56 2.03 40.18
CA THR A 332 -2.52 1.07 40.75
C THR A 332 -2.49 1.19 42.27
N PRO A 333 -3.62 1.45 42.96
CA PRO A 333 -3.63 1.47 44.41
C PRO A 333 -3.15 0.09 44.88
N ARG A 334 -2.04 0.07 45.67
CA ARG A 334 -1.55 -1.14 46.32
C ARG A 334 -2.64 -1.54 47.35
N THR A 335 -3.37 -2.61 47.03
CA THR A 335 -4.25 -3.30 47.98
C THR A 335 -3.42 -4.10 48.95
#